data_37b1476c7baa23e4a67234dc5576fda6
#
_entry.id   37b1476c7baa23e4a67234dc5576fda6
#
_cell.length_a   1.000
_cell.length_b   1.000
_cell.length_c   1.000
_cell.angle_alpha   90.00
_cell.angle_beta   90.00
_cell.angle_gamma   90.00
#
_symmetry.space_group_name_H-M   'P 1'
#
loop_
_entity.id
_entity.type
_entity.pdbx_description
1 polymer ?
#
loop_
_entity_poly.entity_id
_entity_poly.type
_entity_poly.pdbx_seq_one_letter_code
_entity_poly.pdbx_strand_id
1 'polypeptide(L)'
;MSNVLSIQDLHVKINQSHILHGVTFDIPANKVTALLGRNGVGKSTTLKTIMGFYPGTGSVKFQNDEILNKDTYKIAQSGIAYIPEDREIFSSLSVKENLALAARGKDHSAAYKFVHSLFPELDTRAQQRAGSLSGGQQQMVAIARALLNKNELLLVDEPTKGLAPKLVTEVADALAQVAHENTMLLVEQNLALVKRIAENVIVMDQGKVVFQGGPEVLHDDKWVHQMLGVGGK
;
A
#
# COMPACT_ATOMS: atom_id res chain seq x y z
N MET A 1 -15.39 -16.60 1.26
CA MET A 1 -14.98 -15.24 1.66
C MET A 1 -15.20 -14.34 0.45
N SER A 2 -15.71 -13.13 0.63
CA SER A 2 -15.91 -12.19 -0.49
C SER A 2 -14.58 -11.50 -0.82
N ASN A 3 -14.29 -11.36 -2.10
CA ASN A 3 -13.15 -10.56 -2.56
C ASN A 3 -13.56 -9.08 -2.61
N VAL A 4 -12.69 -8.19 -2.13
CA VAL A 4 -12.90 -6.75 -2.21
C VAL A 4 -12.37 -6.18 -3.52
N LEU A 5 -11.29 -6.78 -4.03
CA LEU A 5 -10.69 -6.44 -5.32
C LEU A 5 -10.46 -7.72 -6.13
N SER A 6 -10.76 -7.68 -7.42
CA SER A 6 -10.49 -8.75 -8.38
C SER A 6 -9.81 -8.19 -9.61
N ILE A 7 -8.68 -8.75 -9.98
CA ILE A 7 -7.91 -8.38 -11.17
C ILE A 7 -7.88 -9.58 -12.12
N GLN A 8 -8.24 -9.37 -13.38
CA GLN A 8 -8.27 -10.42 -14.37
C GLN A 8 -7.58 -9.96 -15.66
N ASP A 9 -6.58 -10.73 -16.05
CA ASP A 9 -5.81 -10.56 -17.31
C ASP A 9 -5.34 -9.11 -17.54
N LEU A 10 -4.81 -8.47 -16.48
CA LEU A 10 -4.39 -7.08 -16.54
C LEU A 10 -3.07 -6.93 -17.30
N HIS A 11 -3.12 -6.18 -18.38
CA HIS A 11 -1.96 -5.78 -19.17
C HIS A 11 -1.76 -4.28 -19.11
N VAL A 12 -0.52 -3.85 -18.90
CA VAL A 12 -0.16 -2.43 -18.85
C VAL A 12 1.09 -2.18 -19.69
N LYS A 13 1.03 -1.13 -20.49
CA LYS A 13 2.18 -0.61 -21.23
C LYS A 13 2.47 0.81 -20.76
N ILE A 14 3.75 1.08 -20.47
CA ILE A 14 4.24 2.43 -20.17
C ILE A 14 5.20 2.82 -21.29
N ASN A 15 4.85 3.84 -22.04
CA ASN A 15 5.51 4.18 -23.31
C ASN A 15 5.50 2.96 -24.26
N GLN A 16 6.68 2.44 -24.63
CA GLN A 16 6.81 1.25 -25.50
C GLN A 16 7.06 -0.04 -24.71
N SER A 17 7.24 0.05 -23.40
CA SER A 17 7.54 -1.12 -22.56
C SER A 17 6.27 -1.77 -22.05
N HIS A 18 6.11 -3.06 -22.30
CA HIS A 18 5.04 -3.86 -21.69
C HIS A 18 5.50 -4.26 -20.26
N ILE A 19 4.80 -3.81 -19.26
CA ILE A 19 5.19 -3.98 -17.84
C ILE A 19 4.38 -5.08 -17.18
N LEU A 20 3.05 -5.12 -17.37
CA LEU A 20 2.20 -6.17 -16.82
C LEU A 20 1.69 -7.06 -17.95
N HIS A 21 1.81 -8.36 -17.77
CA HIS A 21 1.59 -9.40 -18.80
C HIS A 21 0.49 -10.39 -18.38
N GLY A 22 -0.76 -9.91 -18.23
CA GLY A 22 -1.89 -10.76 -17.84
C GLY A 22 -1.93 -11.05 -16.34
N VAL A 23 -1.74 -10.03 -15.51
CA VAL A 23 -1.80 -10.15 -14.05
C VAL A 23 -3.20 -10.51 -13.63
N THR A 24 -3.34 -11.60 -12.83
CA THR A 24 -4.62 -12.11 -12.34
C THR A 24 -4.49 -12.52 -10.89
N PHE A 25 -5.25 -11.89 -10.00
CA PHE A 25 -5.37 -12.26 -8.57
C PHE A 25 -6.58 -11.58 -7.92
N ASP A 26 -6.93 -12.09 -6.74
CA ASP A 26 -8.01 -11.57 -5.90
C ASP A 26 -7.48 -11.12 -4.54
N ILE A 27 -8.09 -10.08 -3.96
CA ILE A 27 -7.83 -9.61 -2.60
C ILE A 27 -9.05 -9.90 -1.74
N PRO A 28 -8.96 -10.84 -0.77
CA PRO A 28 -10.03 -11.12 0.17
C PRO A 28 -10.28 -9.93 1.10
N ALA A 29 -11.55 -9.69 1.44
CA ALA A 29 -11.93 -8.67 2.41
C ALA A 29 -11.38 -8.96 3.81
N ASN A 30 -11.06 -7.89 4.56
CA ASN A 30 -10.56 -7.93 5.94
C ASN A 30 -9.29 -8.79 6.12
N LYS A 31 -8.42 -8.76 5.14
CA LYS A 31 -7.12 -9.45 5.16
C LYS A 31 -6.01 -8.60 4.61
N VAL A 32 -4.79 -8.89 5.06
CA VAL A 32 -3.57 -8.35 4.47
C VAL A 32 -3.04 -9.33 3.43
N THR A 33 -2.97 -8.87 2.19
CA THR A 33 -2.31 -9.58 1.09
C THR A 33 -0.98 -8.90 0.77
N ALA A 34 0.12 -9.61 0.90
CA ALA A 34 1.44 -9.12 0.51
C ALA A 34 1.69 -9.41 -0.98
N LEU A 35 2.06 -8.38 -1.73
CA LEU A 35 2.50 -8.48 -3.12
C LEU A 35 4.02 -8.39 -3.16
N LEU A 36 4.67 -9.51 -3.37
CA LEU A 36 6.12 -9.69 -3.30
C LEU A 36 6.73 -9.88 -4.69
N GLY A 37 8.05 -9.77 -4.77
CA GLY A 37 8.83 -9.95 -5.98
C GLY A 37 10.00 -8.98 -6.04
N ARG A 38 10.92 -9.22 -6.97
CA ARG A 38 12.13 -8.38 -7.17
C ARG A 38 11.77 -6.96 -7.61
N ASN A 39 12.74 -6.05 -7.54
CA ASN A 39 12.55 -4.69 -8.05
C ASN A 39 12.33 -4.72 -9.56
N GLY A 40 11.41 -3.86 -10.04
CA GLY A 40 11.10 -3.74 -11.46
C GLY A 40 10.14 -4.79 -12.04
N VAL A 41 9.63 -5.75 -11.24
CA VAL A 41 8.70 -6.79 -11.75
C VAL A 41 7.25 -6.32 -11.96
N GLY A 42 6.92 -5.05 -11.64
CA GLY A 42 5.60 -4.48 -11.89
C GLY A 42 4.70 -4.28 -10.66
N LYS A 43 5.19 -4.49 -9.43
CA LYS A 43 4.39 -4.34 -8.19
C LYS A 43 3.75 -2.95 -8.05
N SER A 44 4.57 -1.90 -8.01
CA SER A 44 4.08 -0.51 -7.93
C SER A 44 3.26 -0.10 -9.16
N THR A 45 3.60 -0.64 -10.35
CA THR A 45 2.79 -0.43 -11.55
C THR A 45 1.39 -1.00 -11.37
N THR A 46 1.26 -2.18 -10.75
CA THR A 46 -0.05 -2.78 -10.44
C THR A 46 -0.86 -1.87 -9.52
N LEU A 47 -0.30 -1.41 -8.40
CA LEU A 47 -0.99 -0.49 -7.48
C LEU A 47 -1.39 0.82 -8.17
N LYS A 48 -0.47 1.42 -8.93
CA LYS A 48 -0.72 2.65 -9.67
C LYS A 48 -1.79 2.49 -10.75
N THR A 49 -1.87 1.30 -11.39
CA THR A 49 -2.93 1.01 -12.37
C THR A 49 -4.29 0.83 -11.69
N ILE A 50 -4.36 0.17 -10.53
CA ILE A 50 -5.59 0.09 -9.72
C ILE A 50 -6.09 1.51 -9.40
N MET A 51 -5.18 2.43 -9.09
CA MET A 51 -5.52 3.84 -8.80
C MET A 51 -5.80 4.70 -10.04
N GLY A 52 -5.71 4.15 -11.25
CA GLY A 52 -5.99 4.88 -12.49
C GLY A 52 -4.86 5.80 -12.97
N PHE A 53 -3.62 5.67 -12.43
CA PHE A 53 -2.46 6.45 -12.90
C PHE A 53 -1.95 5.95 -14.26
N TYR A 54 -2.11 4.66 -14.55
CA TYR A 54 -1.72 4.07 -15.83
C TYR A 54 -2.92 3.38 -16.48
N PRO A 55 -3.16 3.61 -17.77
CA PRO A 55 -4.19 2.87 -18.50
C PRO A 55 -3.77 1.41 -18.69
N GLY A 56 -4.75 0.52 -18.72
CA GLY A 56 -4.54 -0.91 -18.93
C GLY A 56 -5.67 -1.55 -19.74
N THR A 57 -5.48 -2.82 -20.08
CA THR A 57 -6.52 -3.71 -20.61
C THR A 57 -6.71 -4.91 -19.70
N GLY A 58 -7.85 -5.58 -19.78
CA GLY A 58 -8.29 -6.60 -18.83
C GLY A 58 -9.43 -6.09 -17.98
N SER A 59 -9.48 -6.49 -16.70
CA SER A 59 -10.52 -6.05 -15.77
C SER A 59 -9.94 -5.84 -14.38
N VAL A 60 -10.34 -4.76 -13.70
CA VAL A 60 -10.07 -4.48 -12.29
C VAL A 60 -11.38 -4.11 -11.62
N LYS A 61 -11.92 -5.01 -10.81
CA LYS A 61 -13.19 -4.81 -10.12
C LYS A 61 -12.97 -4.57 -8.63
N PHE A 62 -13.51 -3.48 -8.11
CA PHE A 62 -13.58 -3.18 -6.70
C PHE A 62 -15.04 -3.29 -6.23
N GLN A 63 -15.32 -4.16 -5.26
CA GLN A 63 -16.69 -4.45 -4.78
C GLN A 63 -17.67 -4.78 -5.94
N ASN A 64 -17.20 -5.53 -6.94
CA ASN A 64 -17.86 -5.89 -8.20
C ASN A 64 -18.01 -4.77 -9.24
N ASP A 65 -17.68 -3.53 -8.94
CA ASP A 65 -17.69 -2.42 -9.89
C ASP A 65 -16.38 -2.35 -10.68
N GLU A 66 -16.45 -2.29 -12.00
CA GLU A 66 -15.27 -2.10 -12.86
C GLU A 66 -14.66 -0.72 -12.59
N ILE A 67 -13.36 -0.69 -12.22
CA ILE A 67 -12.63 0.55 -11.92
C ILE A 67 -11.46 0.81 -12.87
N LEU A 68 -11.09 -0.15 -13.72
CA LEU A 68 -9.99 0.04 -14.66
C LEU A 68 -10.24 1.25 -15.57
N ASN A 69 -9.24 2.09 -15.72
CA ASN A 69 -9.26 3.32 -16.49
C ASN A 69 -10.26 4.40 -16.00
N LYS A 70 -10.80 4.28 -14.79
CA LYS A 70 -11.54 5.37 -14.15
C LYS A 70 -10.57 6.45 -13.64
N ASP A 71 -11.10 7.67 -13.50
CA ASP A 71 -10.35 8.78 -12.90
C ASP A 71 -9.91 8.46 -11.46
N THR A 72 -8.67 8.75 -11.10
CA THR A 72 -8.10 8.50 -9.76
C THR A 72 -8.96 9.02 -8.63
N TYR A 73 -9.56 10.23 -8.78
CA TYR A 73 -10.39 10.79 -7.72
C TYR A 73 -11.69 9.98 -7.50
N LYS A 74 -12.27 9.38 -8.56
CA LYS A 74 -13.46 8.51 -8.45
C LYS A 74 -13.12 7.22 -7.74
N ILE A 75 -11.96 6.64 -8.07
CA ILE A 75 -11.43 5.44 -7.41
C ILE A 75 -11.17 5.72 -5.93
N ALA A 76 -10.53 6.84 -5.61
CA ALA A 76 -10.32 7.23 -4.23
C ALA A 76 -11.64 7.49 -3.48
N GLN A 77 -12.66 8.07 -4.12
CA GLN A 77 -13.98 8.29 -3.52
C GLN A 77 -14.76 7.00 -3.28
N SER A 78 -14.49 5.93 -4.04
CA SER A 78 -15.13 4.63 -3.81
C SER A 78 -14.64 3.88 -2.56
N GLY A 79 -13.58 4.38 -1.89
CA GLY A 79 -13.07 3.79 -0.65
C GLY A 79 -11.73 3.08 -0.80
N ILE A 80 -10.94 3.41 -1.83
CA ILE A 80 -9.56 2.96 -1.96
C ILE A 80 -8.61 4.10 -1.54
N ALA A 81 -7.70 3.83 -0.60
CA ALA A 81 -6.60 4.74 -0.29
C ALA A 81 -5.27 4.19 -0.81
N TYR A 82 -4.39 5.08 -1.23
CA TYR A 82 -3.05 4.74 -1.70
C TYR A 82 -1.99 5.46 -0.86
N ILE A 83 -1.04 4.70 -0.36
CA ILE A 83 0.15 5.17 0.36
C ILE A 83 1.35 4.90 -0.55
N PRO A 84 1.86 5.92 -1.25
CA PRO A 84 2.94 5.77 -2.21
C PRO A 84 4.30 5.62 -1.54
N GLU A 85 5.25 4.98 -2.25
CA GLU A 85 6.65 4.86 -1.86
C GLU A 85 7.32 6.24 -1.63
N ASP A 86 7.02 7.21 -2.49
CA ASP A 86 7.63 8.56 -2.46
C ASP A 86 6.93 9.51 -1.48
N ARG A 87 6.05 8.99 -0.61
CA ARG A 87 5.32 9.73 0.44
C ARG A 87 4.31 10.74 -0.08
N GLU A 88 4.60 11.50 -1.13
CA GLU A 88 3.73 12.48 -1.82
C GLU A 88 3.01 13.44 -0.86
N ILE A 89 3.77 14.00 0.10
CA ILE A 89 3.26 15.00 1.04
C ILE A 89 3.39 16.41 0.45
N PHE A 90 2.55 17.33 0.90
CA PHE A 90 2.67 18.75 0.57
C PHE A 90 3.76 19.40 1.43
N SER A 91 4.98 19.47 0.92
CA SER A 91 6.18 19.87 1.67
C SER A 91 6.12 21.33 2.17
N SER A 92 5.41 22.22 1.49
CA SER A 92 5.22 23.62 1.88
C SER A 92 4.19 23.82 2.98
N LEU A 93 3.30 22.86 3.18
CA LEU A 93 2.25 22.90 4.20
C LEU A 93 2.75 22.30 5.53
N SER A 94 2.13 22.71 6.63
CA SER A 94 2.32 22.09 7.94
C SER A 94 1.78 20.66 7.98
N VAL A 95 2.17 19.89 9.00
CA VAL A 95 1.60 18.57 9.27
C VAL A 95 0.08 18.65 9.40
N LYS A 96 -0.42 19.60 10.20
CA LYS A 96 -1.86 19.82 10.40
C LYS A 96 -2.60 20.10 9.08
N GLU A 97 -2.04 20.96 8.22
CA GLU A 97 -2.64 21.26 6.92
C GLU A 97 -2.61 20.06 5.97
N ASN A 98 -1.53 19.27 5.96
CA ASN A 98 -1.47 18.03 5.20
C ASN A 98 -2.58 17.05 5.60
N LEU A 99 -2.83 16.90 6.90
CA LEU A 99 -3.89 16.05 7.41
C LEU A 99 -5.27 16.62 7.08
N ALA A 100 -5.47 17.92 7.27
CA ALA A 100 -6.74 18.59 6.98
C ALA A 100 -7.16 18.49 5.51
N LEU A 101 -6.21 18.58 4.56
CA LEU A 101 -6.47 18.41 3.13
C LEU A 101 -6.88 16.98 2.76
N ALA A 102 -6.42 15.98 3.51
CA ALA A 102 -6.77 14.58 3.25
C ALA A 102 -8.16 14.22 3.79
N ALA A 103 -8.61 14.90 4.84
CA ALA A 103 -9.88 14.62 5.52
C ALA A 103 -11.08 14.99 4.64
N ARG A 104 -12.01 14.04 4.43
CA ARG A 104 -13.25 14.22 3.65
C ARG A 104 -14.46 14.22 4.57
N GLY A 105 -15.38 15.18 4.39
CA GLY A 105 -16.60 15.28 5.19
C GLY A 105 -16.47 16.22 6.39
N LYS A 106 -17.35 16.09 7.39
CA LYS A 106 -17.48 17.08 8.47
C LYS A 106 -16.94 16.64 9.83
N ASP A 107 -16.95 15.33 10.13
CA ASP A 107 -16.48 14.81 11.42
C ASP A 107 -15.38 13.76 11.24
N HIS A 108 -14.20 14.14 11.64
CA HIS A 108 -13.00 13.29 11.61
C HIS A 108 -12.39 13.09 12.99
N SER A 109 -13.11 13.47 14.07
CA SER A 109 -12.56 13.49 15.43
C SER A 109 -12.03 12.11 15.85
N ALA A 110 -12.77 11.04 15.51
CA ALA A 110 -12.35 9.66 15.81
C ALA A 110 -11.11 9.25 14.98
N ALA A 111 -11.08 9.59 13.68
CA ALA A 111 -9.96 9.28 12.80
C ALA A 111 -8.69 10.05 13.22
N TYR A 112 -8.81 11.32 13.60
CA TYR A 112 -7.68 12.08 14.15
C TYR A 112 -7.16 11.46 15.46
N LYS A 113 -8.04 11.06 16.37
CA LYS A 113 -7.63 10.37 17.61
C LYS A 113 -6.89 9.08 17.31
N PHE A 114 -7.37 8.30 16.35
CA PHE A 114 -6.71 7.06 15.94
C PHE A 114 -5.32 7.35 15.33
N VAL A 115 -5.23 8.29 14.40
CA VAL A 115 -3.95 8.70 13.79
C VAL A 115 -2.95 9.19 14.83
N HIS A 116 -3.40 10.01 15.78
CA HIS A 116 -2.54 10.50 16.86
C HIS A 116 -2.13 9.40 17.85
N SER A 117 -2.95 8.37 18.05
CA SER A 117 -2.55 7.20 18.85
C SER A 117 -1.47 6.35 18.16
N LEU A 118 -1.50 6.27 16.82
CA LEU A 118 -0.47 5.58 16.02
C LEU A 118 0.83 6.38 15.95
N PHE A 119 0.72 7.70 15.79
CA PHE A 119 1.85 8.60 15.56
C PHE A 119 1.77 9.84 16.46
N PRO A 120 2.00 9.70 17.79
CA PRO A 120 1.90 10.84 18.73
C PRO A 120 2.84 12.01 18.40
N GLU A 121 3.95 11.70 17.71
CA GLU A 121 4.91 12.71 17.26
C GLU A 121 4.32 13.71 16.28
N LEU A 122 3.32 13.33 15.47
CA LEU A 122 2.66 14.23 14.53
C LEU A 122 1.90 15.35 15.22
N ASP A 123 1.37 15.09 16.40
CA ASP A 123 0.65 16.09 17.20
C ASP A 123 1.60 17.17 17.71
N THR A 124 2.74 16.77 18.27
CA THR A 124 3.77 17.70 18.75
C THR A 124 4.38 18.55 17.63
N ARG A 125 4.33 18.07 16.39
CA ARG A 125 4.84 18.72 15.18
C ARG A 125 3.75 19.32 14.29
N ALA A 126 2.52 19.44 14.78
CA ALA A 126 1.36 19.84 13.98
C ALA A 126 1.56 21.13 13.18
N GLN A 127 2.29 22.11 13.73
CA GLN A 127 2.58 23.39 13.08
C GLN A 127 3.88 23.40 12.25
N GLN A 128 4.67 22.32 12.30
CA GLN A 128 5.92 22.22 11.56
C GLN A 128 5.64 21.97 10.07
N ARG A 129 6.40 22.61 9.17
CA ARG A 129 6.33 22.34 7.72
C ARG A 129 6.72 20.88 7.45
N ALA A 130 5.87 20.16 6.71
CA ALA A 130 6.07 18.76 6.44
C ALA A 130 7.38 18.48 5.65
N GLY A 131 7.81 19.42 4.79
CA GLY A 131 9.08 19.30 4.08
C GLY A 131 10.33 19.35 4.96
N SER A 132 10.24 19.87 6.20
CA SER A 132 11.36 19.92 7.15
C SER A 132 11.44 18.70 8.07
N LEU A 133 10.50 17.78 7.95
CA LEU A 133 10.47 16.53 8.71
C LEU A 133 11.53 15.54 8.18
N SER A 134 11.96 14.62 9.04
CA SER A 134 12.76 13.47 8.60
C SER A 134 11.96 12.58 7.64
N GLY A 135 12.65 11.78 6.82
CA GLY A 135 11.99 10.88 5.89
C GLY A 135 10.97 9.94 6.53
N GLY A 136 11.24 9.44 7.74
CA GLY A 136 10.29 8.59 8.47
C GLY A 136 9.08 9.36 9.00
N GLN A 137 9.28 10.58 9.48
CA GLN A 137 8.16 11.44 9.89
C GLN A 137 7.27 11.83 8.70
N GLN A 138 7.86 12.08 7.53
CA GLN A 138 7.10 12.28 6.30
C GLN A 138 6.29 11.04 5.92
N GLN A 139 6.84 9.83 6.13
CA GLN A 139 6.13 8.58 5.90
C GLN A 139 4.94 8.43 6.87
N MET A 140 5.12 8.79 8.15
CA MET A 140 4.02 8.82 9.11
C MET A 140 2.90 9.77 8.67
N VAL A 141 3.24 10.95 8.13
CA VAL A 141 2.25 11.89 7.57
C VAL A 141 1.52 11.26 6.38
N ALA A 142 2.22 10.58 5.47
CA ALA A 142 1.62 9.92 4.31
C ALA A 142 0.63 8.81 4.73
N ILE A 143 1.01 7.97 5.68
CA ILE A 143 0.13 6.93 6.25
C ILE A 143 -1.06 7.58 6.96
N ALA A 144 -0.81 8.57 7.82
CA ALA A 144 -1.85 9.27 8.55
C ALA A 144 -2.92 9.87 7.63
N ARG A 145 -2.52 10.50 6.52
CA ARG A 145 -3.44 11.05 5.51
C ARG A 145 -4.38 9.98 4.92
N ALA A 146 -3.88 8.79 4.65
CA ALA A 146 -4.70 7.69 4.16
C ALA A 146 -5.73 7.20 5.19
N LEU A 147 -5.36 7.23 6.48
CA LEU A 147 -6.20 6.71 7.57
C LEU A 147 -7.26 7.69 8.07
N LEU A 148 -7.26 8.95 7.62
CA LEU A 148 -8.27 9.94 8.03
C LEU A 148 -9.66 9.68 7.45
N ASN A 149 -9.76 8.84 6.45
CA ASN A 149 -11.04 8.49 5.84
C ASN A 149 -11.33 7.00 6.04
N LYS A 150 -12.60 6.65 6.11
CA LYS A 150 -12.99 5.24 6.06
C LYS A 150 -12.68 4.71 4.66
N ASN A 151 -11.81 3.72 4.59
CA ASN A 151 -11.46 3.04 3.36
C ASN A 151 -11.77 1.54 3.49
N GLU A 152 -12.17 0.93 2.39
CA GLU A 152 -12.44 -0.51 2.29
C GLU A 152 -11.18 -1.27 1.83
N LEU A 153 -10.23 -0.56 1.20
CA LEU A 153 -8.96 -1.11 0.74
C LEU A 153 -7.83 -0.08 0.88
N LEU A 154 -6.75 -0.49 1.51
CA LEU A 154 -5.50 0.26 1.58
C LEU A 154 -4.48 -0.36 0.61
N LEU A 155 -4.00 0.42 -0.34
CA LEU A 155 -2.87 0.07 -1.21
C LEU A 155 -1.62 0.72 -0.62
N VAL A 156 -0.65 -0.09 -0.22
CA VAL A 156 0.55 0.39 0.51
C VAL A 156 1.79 -0.04 -0.27
N ASP A 157 2.57 0.94 -0.74
CA ASP A 157 3.72 0.73 -1.61
C ASP A 157 5.04 1.01 -0.88
N GLU A 158 5.79 -0.04 -0.52
CA GLU A 158 7.11 -0.03 0.13
C GLU A 158 7.23 0.97 1.31
N PRO A 159 6.33 0.92 2.31
CA PRO A 159 6.21 1.94 3.36
C PRO A 159 7.43 2.05 4.27
N THR A 160 8.30 1.02 4.32
CA THR A 160 9.50 1.03 5.18
C THR A 160 10.79 1.34 4.43
N LYS A 161 10.72 1.55 3.11
CA LYS A 161 11.89 1.76 2.26
C LYS A 161 12.67 3.02 2.63
N GLY A 162 13.99 2.87 2.79
CA GLY A 162 14.90 3.98 3.08
C GLY A 162 14.72 4.61 4.46
N LEU A 163 14.01 3.95 5.38
CA LEU A 163 13.86 4.40 6.76
C LEU A 163 14.99 3.87 7.65
N ALA A 164 15.33 4.64 8.68
CA ALA A 164 16.19 4.17 9.76
C ALA A 164 15.53 3.02 10.54
N PRO A 165 16.28 2.04 11.10
CA PRO A 165 15.72 0.85 11.73
C PRO A 165 14.65 1.12 12.79
N LYS A 166 14.82 2.15 13.62
CA LYS A 166 13.82 2.54 14.61
C LYS A 166 12.49 2.93 13.96
N LEU A 167 12.53 3.72 12.90
CA LEU A 167 11.34 4.18 12.17
C LEU A 167 10.67 3.04 11.38
N VAL A 168 11.45 2.07 10.89
CA VAL A 168 10.91 0.83 10.32
C VAL A 168 10.01 0.12 11.33
N THR A 169 10.48 -0.02 12.58
CA THR A 169 9.69 -0.65 13.65
C THR A 169 8.42 0.13 13.95
N GLU A 170 8.51 1.45 14.11
CA GLU A 170 7.36 2.31 14.40
C GLU A 170 6.29 2.24 13.29
N VAL A 171 6.71 2.30 12.02
CA VAL A 171 5.81 2.15 10.85
C VAL A 171 5.22 0.74 10.80
N ALA A 172 6.03 -0.30 11.06
CA ALA A 172 5.56 -1.68 11.10
C ALA A 172 4.52 -1.92 12.20
N ASP A 173 4.72 -1.33 13.39
CA ASP A 173 3.77 -1.40 14.50
C ASP A 173 2.45 -0.72 14.17
N ALA A 174 2.52 0.46 13.55
CA ALA A 174 1.33 1.19 13.11
C ALA A 174 0.56 0.40 12.04
N LEU A 175 1.25 -0.13 11.02
CA LEU A 175 0.61 -0.94 9.97
C LEU A 175 0.01 -2.24 10.53
N ALA A 176 0.65 -2.88 11.52
CA ALA A 176 0.09 -4.05 12.19
C ALA A 176 -1.22 -3.73 12.92
N GLN A 177 -1.33 -2.57 13.58
CA GLN A 177 -2.58 -2.13 14.20
C GLN A 177 -3.67 -1.85 13.16
N VAL A 178 -3.31 -1.16 12.07
CA VAL A 178 -4.22 -0.86 10.96
C VAL A 178 -4.72 -2.13 10.27
N ALA A 179 -3.88 -3.15 10.15
CA ALA A 179 -4.17 -4.42 9.49
C ALA A 179 -5.34 -5.19 10.14
N HIS A 180 -5.55 -5.04 11.45
CA HIS A 180 -6.62 -5.75 12.17
C HIS A 180 -8.05 -5.34 11.73
N GLU A 181 -8.22 -4.14 11.20
CA GLU A 181 -9.53 -3.57 10.88
C GLU A 181 -9.72 -3.23 9.40
N ASN A 182 -8.66 -3.44 8.59
CA ASN A 182 -8.66 -2.99 7.20
C ASN A 182 -8.24 -4.10 6.22
N THR A 183 -8.79 -4.07 5.02
CA THR A 183 -8.23 -4.83 3.91
C THR A 183 -6.99 -4.08 3.38
N MET A 184 -5.89 -4.80 3.17
CA MET A 184 -4.64 -4.19 2.72
C MET A 184 -3.99 -5.00 1.60
N LEU A 185 -3.56 -4.33 0.54
CA LEU A 185 -2.60 -4.84 -0.44
C LEU A 185 -1.27 -4.14 -0.18
N LEU A 186 -0.31 -4.90 0.36
CA LEU A 186 0.99 -4.40 0.80
C LEU A 186 2.09 -4.85 -0.16
N VAL A 187 2.73 -3.92 -0.83
CA VAL A 187 4.01 -4.13 -1.50
C VAL A 187 5.13 -3.86 -0.50
N GLU A 188 5.98 -4.84 -0.24
CA GLU A 188 7.06 -4.71 0.74
C GLU A 188 8.21 -5.66 0.45
N GLN A 189 9.44 -5.25 0.80
CA GLN A 189 10.66 -6.07 0.73
C GLN A 189 11.14 -6.49 2.13
N ASN A 190 10.68 -5.83 3.18
CA ASN A 190 10.96 -6.18 4.55
C ASN A 190 10.17 -7.42 4.95
N LEU A 191 10.79 -8.60 4.78
CA LEU A 191 10.14 -9.87 5.09
C LEU A 191 9.74 -10.01 6.55
N ALA A 192 10.40 -9.33 7.50
CA ALA A 192 10.01 -9.36 8.91
C ALA A 192 8.64 -8.69 9.11
N LEU A 193 8.38 -7.56 8.44
CA LEU A 193 7.06 -6.93 8.44
C LEU A 193 6.04 -7.84 7.76
N VAL A 194 6.34 -8.35 6.56
CA VAL A 194 5.43 -9.21 5.81
C VAL A 194 5.04 -10.45 6.61
N LYS A 195 6.01 -11.18 7.19
CA LYS A 195 5.77 -12.36 8.04
C LYS A 195 4.88 -12.05 9.26
N ARG A 196 4.92 -10.82 9.74
CA ARG A 196 4.16 -10.38 10.91
C ARG A 196 2.69 -10.12 10.63
N ILE A 197 2.37 -9.58 9.44
CA ILE A 197 1.01 -9.06 9.18
C ILE A 197 0.31 -9.70 7.98
N ALA A 198 1.03 -10.34 7.05
CA ALA A 198 0.41 -10.91 5.86
C ALA A 198 -0.35 -12.20 6.20
N GLU A 199 -1.55 -12.30 5.66
CA GLU A 199 -2.40 -13.50 5.70
C GLU A 199 -2.47 -14.21 4.34
N ASN A 200 -2.11 -13.49 3.27
CA ASN A 200 -1.97 -14.03 1.93
C ASN A 200 -0.71 -13.46 1.28
N VAL A 201 -0.13 -14.23 0.38
CA VAL A 201 1.08 -13.88 -0.37
C VAL A 201 0.83 -14.07 -1.85
N ILE A 202 1.16 -13.07 -2.62
CA ILE A 202 1.22 -13.09 -4.08
C ILE A 202 2.66 -12.77 -4.47
N VAL A 203 3.25 -13.55 -5.36
CA VAL A 203 4.59 -13.24 -5.90
C VAL A 203 4.48 -12.91 -7.38
N MET A 204 5.08 -11.80 -7.75
CA MET A 204 5.24 -11.38 -9.14
C MET A 204 6.66 -11.58 -9.61
N ASP A 205 6.78 -12.04 -10.84
CA ASP A 205 8.03 -12.05 -11.62
C ASP A 205 7.75 -11.66 -13.07
N GLN A 206 8.61 -10.82 -13.66
CA GLN A 206 8.52 -10.36 -15.06
C GLN A 206 7.09 -9.95 -15.49
N GLY A 207 6.42 -9.19 -14.64
CA GLY A 207 5.08 -8.66 -14.93
C GLY A 207 3.93 -9.67 -14.85
N LYS A 208 4.16 -10.86 -14.27
CA LYS A 208 3.17 -11.94 -14.09
C LYS A 208 3.09 -12.36 -12.65
N VAL A 209 1.94 -12.88 -12.25
CA VAL A 209 1.80 -13.61 -10.99
C VAL A 209 2.34 -15.02 -11.18
N VAL A 210 3.31 -15.40 -10.33
CA VAL A 210 3.97 -16.72 -10.38
C VAL A 210 3.63 -17.59 -9.17
N PHE A 211 3.07 -17.00 -8.12
CA PHE A 211 2.61 -17.71 -6.93
C PHE A 211 1.49 -16.94 -6.23
N GLN A 212 0.52 -17.70 -5.68
CA GLN A 212 -0.51 -17.21 -4.77
C GLN A 212 -0.74 -18.27 -3.70
N GLY A 213 -0.71 -17.87 -2.41
CA GLY A 213 -0.88 -18.82 -1.30
C GLY A 213 -0.86 -18.16 0.07
N GLY A 214 -0.77 -18.98 1.11
CA GLY A 214 -0.66 -18.51 2.48
C GLY A 214 0.75 -18.02 2.85
N PRO A 215 0.91 -17.32 3.98
CA PRO A 215 2.19 -16.76 4.42
C PRO A 215 3.18 -17.80 4.95
N GLU A 216 2.77 -19.04 5.17
CA GLU A 216 3.62 -20.16 5.65
C GLU A 216 4.83 -20.41 4.76
N VAL A 217 4.72 -20.15 3.45
CA VAL A 217 5.81 -20.29 2.48
C VAL A 217 7.00 -19.37 2.80
N LEU A 218 6.77 -18.27 3.49
CA LEU A 218 7.80 -17.31 3.88
C LEU A 218 8.74 -17.85 4.96
N HIS A 219 8.40 -18.97 5.62
CA HIS A 219 9.25 -19.63 6.60
C HIS A 219 10.20 -20.64 5.96
N ASP A 220 10.05 -20.96 4.68
CA ASP A 220 11.00 -21.77 3.90
C ASP A 220 12.05 -20.86 3.25
N ASP A 221 13.25 -20.83 3.83
CA ASP A 221 14.35 -19.98 3.34
C ASP A 221 14.77 -20.34 1.90
N LYS A 222 14.64 -21.61 1.49
CA LYS A 222 14.96 -22.03 0.11
C LYS A 222 13.94 -21.46 -0.86
N TRP A 223 12.68 -21.53 -0.52
CA TRP A 223 11.59 -20.95 -1.31
C TRP A 223 11.75 -19.43 -1.42
N VAL A 224 12.01 -18.75 -0.29
CA VAL A 224 12.22 -17.31 -0.24
C VAL A 224 13.40 -16.89 -1.13
N HIS A 225 14.53 -17.59 -1.05
CA HIS A 225 15.70 -17.32 -1.90
C HIS A 225 15.40 -17.53 -3.38
N GLN A 226 14.71 -18.62 -3.73
CA GLN A 226 14.35 -18.94 -5.11
C GLN A 226 13.40 -17.91 -5.72
N MET A 227 12.32 -17.57 -5.00
CA MET A 227 11.22 -16.74 -5.51
C MET A 227 11.50 -15.24 -5.41
N LEU A 228 12.16 -14.80 -4.35
CA LEU A 228 12.37 -13.37 -4.09
C LEU A 228 13.82 -12.92 -4.30
N GLY A 229 14.77 -13.85 -4.40
CA GLY A 229 16.18 -13.55 -4.56
C GLY A 229 16.81 -12.88 -3.32
N VAL A 230 16.20 -13.01 -2.15
CA VAL A 230 16.64 -12.48 -0.86
C VAL A 230 16.85 -13.62 0.13
N GLY A 231 17.89 -13.54 0.95
CA GLY A 231 18.19 -14.61 1.90
C GLY A 231 19.27 -15.56 1.38
N GLY A 232 20.48 -15.35 1.81
CA GLY A 232 21.62 -16.20 1.50
C GLY A 232 22.90 -15.52 1.97
N LYS A 233 23.17 -15.59 3.25
CA LYS A 233 24.54 -15.60 3.80
C LYS A 233 24.66 -16.82 4.68
#